data_f3b4d7469323b02ccdd7cd8672fccbba
#
_entry.id   f3b4d7469323b02ccdd7cd8672fccbba
#
_cell.length_a   1.000
_cell.length_b   1.000
_cell.length_c   1.000
_cell.angle_alpha   90.00
_cell.angle_beta   90.00
_cell.angle_gamma   90.00
#
_symmetry.space_group_name_H-M   'P 1'
#
loop_
_entity.id
_entity.type
_entity.pdbx_description
1 polymer ?
#
loop_
_entity_poly.entity_id
_entity_poly.type
_entity_poly.pdbx_seq_one_letter_code
_entity_poly.pdbx_strand_id
1 'polypeptide(L)'
;HVGLPTDRYEETISFYHRIGFETYDTEINGASRVCFLRLNDLILEVYECSACTQQTGAWDHIAINVCDIDAAFEYVTSEMPLQPTCVQKLPFFERGVRFFVITGPNGERVEFNQYL
;
A
#
# COMPACT_ATOMS: atom_id res chain seq x y z
N HIS A 1 8.90 -10.64 3.35
CA HIS A 1 7.98 -9.98 2.42
C HIS A 1 6.52 -10.23 2.78
N VAL A 2 5.63 -9.42 2.21
CA VAL A 2 4.18 -9.63 2.29
C VAL A 2 3.67 -10.02 0.90
N GLY A 3 2.99 -11.17 0.78
CA GLY A 3 2.44 -11.65 -0.48
C GLY A 3 1.10 -10.97 -0.80
N LEU A 4 0.97 -10.45 -2.02
CA LEU A 4 -0.22 -9.79 -2.53
C LEU A 4 -0.65 -10.43 -3.85
N PRO A 5 -1.62 -11.38 -3.82
CA PRO A 5 -2.20 -11.92 -5.03
C PRO A 5 -3.03 -10.88 -5.76
N THR A 6 -2.95 -10.85 -7.09
CA THR A 6 -3.70 -9.90 -7.90
C THR A 6 -4.13 -10.49 -9.23
N ASP A 7 -5.32 -10.15 -9.68
CA ASP A 7 -5.81 -10.32 -11.06
C ASP A 7 -5.61 -9.04 -11.90
N ARG A 8 -4.99 -7.99 -11.30
CA ARG A 8 -4.72 -6.66 -11.88
C ARG A 8 -3.25 -6.31 -11.77
N TYR A 9 -2.38 -7.15 -12.33
CA TYR A 9 -0.94 -7.09 -12.12
C TYR A 9 -0.33 -5.72 -12.41
N GLU A 10 -0.55 -5.16 -13.61
CA GLU A 10 0.02 -3.87 -14.01
C GLU A 10 -0.54 -2.70 -13.20
N GLU A 11 -1.84 -2.73 -12.91
CA GLU A 11 -2.49 -1.70 -12.09
C GLU A 11 -1.95 -1.69 -10.66
N THR A 12 -1.74 -2.88 -10.09
CA THR A 12 -1.17 -3.04 -8.74
C THR A 12 0.26 -2.50 -8.68
N ILE A 13 1.13 -2.87 -9.63
CA ILE A 13 2.51 -2.37 -9.67
C ILE A 13 2.52 -0.84 -9.82
N SER A 14 1.72 -0.30 -10.74
CA SER A 14 1.60 1.15 -10.95
C SER A 14 1.12 1.88 -9.68
N PHE A 15 0.15 1.33 -8.97
CA PHE A 15 -0.34 1.89 -7.70
C PHE A 15 0.78 1.99 -6.66
N TYR A 16 1.53 0.91 -6.44
CA TYR A 16 2.61 0.90 -5.44
C TYR A 16 3.80 1.77 -5.86
N HIS A 17 4.13 1.86 -7.16
CA HIS A 17 5.13 2.82 -7.62
C HIS A 17 4.75 4.26 -7.28
N ARG A 18 3.48 4.63 -7.39
CA ARG A 18 3.00 5.99 -7.10
C ARG A 18 3.08 6.34 -5.61
N ILE A 19 3.06 5.36 -4.73
CA ILE A 19 3.24 5.58 -3.28
C ILE A 19 4.67 5.30 -2.80
N GLY A 20 5.62 5.21 -3.73
CA GLY A 20 7.06 5.23 -3.45
C GLY A 20 7.77 3.88 -3.46
N PHE A 21 7.08 2.79 -3.77
CA PHE A 21 7.76 1.50 -3.97
C PHE A 21 8.51 1.50 -5.31
N GLU A 22 9.61 0.77 -5.34
CA GLU A 22 10.40 0.52 -6.56
C GLU A 22 10.41 -0.97 -6.88
N THR A 23 10.44 -1.31 -8.17
CA THR A 23 10.64 -2.70 -8.57
C THR A 23 12.04 -3.15 -8.14
N TYR A 24 12.07 -4.15 -7.29
CA TYR A 24 13.29 -4.75 -6.75
C TYR A 24 13.74 -5.95 -7.58
N ASP A 25 12.78 -6.80 -7.97
CA ASP A 25 13.03 -7.99 -8.77
C ASP A 25 11.77 -8.45 -9.51
N THR A 26 11.93 -9.23 -10.57
CA THR A 26 10.82 -9.82 -11.32
C THR A 26 11.12 -11.26 -11.68
N GLU A 27 10.13 -12.14 -11.49
CA GLU A 27 10.24 -13.56 -11.70
C GLU A 27 9.03 -14.12 -12.44
N ILE A 28 9.18 -15.36 -12.94
CA ILE A 28 8.08 -16.13 -13.50
C ILE A 28 7.95 -17.42 -12.71
N ASN A 29 6.76 -17.67 -12.18
CA ASN A 29 6.42 -18.91 -11.50
C ASN A 29 5.36 -19.68 -12.32
N GLY A 30 5.80 -20.65 -13.10
CA GLY A 30 4.94 -21.34 -14.05
C GLY A 30 4.43 -20.38 -15.15
N ALA A 31 3.13 -20.11 -15.18
CA ALA A 31 2.51 -19.13 -16.07
C ALA A 31 2.28 -17.76 -15.41
N SER A 32 2.53 -17.63 -14.11
CA SER A 32 2.25 -16.41 -13.33
C SER A 32 3.48 -15.52 -13.26
N ARG A 33 3.26 -14.21 -13.51
CA ARG A 33 4.29 -13.20 -13.28
C ARG A 33 4.36 -12.85 -11.80
N VAL A 34 5.55 -12.59 -11.32
CA VAL A 34 5.83 -12.17 -9.94
C VAL A 34 6.69 -10.91 -9.98
N CYS A 35 6.34 -9.90 -9.18
CA CYS A 35 7.12 -8.69 -9.01
C CYS A 35 7.35 -8.43 -7.52
N PHE A 36 8.60 -8.29 -7.14
CA PHE A 36 8.97 -7.83 -5.81
C PHE A 36 9.10 -6.31 -5.82
N LEU A 37 8.29 -5.65 -5.05
CA LEU A 37 8.28 -4.19 -4.86
C LEU A 37 8.88 -3.87 -3.49
N ARG A 38 9.76 -2.86 -3.41
CA ARG A 38 10.46 -2.50 -2.19
C ARG A 38 10.26 -1.03 -1.83
N LEU A 39 9.96 -0.78 -0.56
CA LEU A 39 9.99 0.54 0.07
C LEU A 39 10.80 0.43 1.37
N ASN A 40 12.04 0.93 1.38
CA ASN A 40 13.01 0.72 2.45
C ASN A 40 13.18 -0.79 2.75
N ASP A 41 12.80 -1.24 3.95
CA ASP A 41 12.88 -2.64 4.37
C ASP A 41 11.59 -3.44 4.12
N LEU A 42 10.52 -2.78 3.68
CA LEU A 42 9.27 -3.45 3.33
C LEU A 42 9.33 -3.99 1.90
N ILE A 43 9.10 -5.28 1.74
CA ILE A 43 9.01 -5.94 0.44
C ILE A 43 7.60 -6.51 0.27
N LEU A 44 6.97 -6.20 -0.86
CA LEU A 44 5.74 -6.82 -1.32
C LEU A 44 6.06 -7.76 -2.48
N GLU A 45 5.58 -9.00 -2.39
CA GLU A 45 5.58 -9.97 -3.49
C GLU A 45 4.22 -9.89 -4.19
N VAL A 46 4.15 -9.15 -5.29
CA VAL A 46 2.95 -9.06 -6.14
C VAL A 46 2.97 -10.20 -7.15
N TYR A 47 1.96 -11.05 -7.14
CA TYR A 47 1.90 -12.20 -8.07
C TYR A 47 0.52 -12.39 -8.69
N GLU A 48 0.51 -12.81 -9.96
CA GLU A 48 -0.72 -13.09 -10.68
C GLU A 48 -1.49 -14.25 -10.07
N CYS A 49 -2.76 -14.03 -9.81
CA CYS A 49 -3.69 -15.01 -9.27
C CYS A 49 -5.10 -14.72 -9.77
N SER A 50 -5.78 -15.72 -10.32
CA SER A 50 -7.15 -15.57 -10.82
C SER A 50 -8.22 -15.68 -9.73
N ALA A 51 -7.86 -16.10 -8.50
CA ALA A 51 -8.79 -16.35 -7.39
C ALA A 51 -8.56 -15.36 -6.24
N CYS A 52 -8.48 -14.06 -6.53
CA CYS A 52 -8.27 -13.02 -5.54
C CYS A 52 -9.57 -12.67 -4.81
N THR A 53 -9.47 -12.40 -3.51
CA THR A 53 -10.64 -12.08 -2.66
C THR A 53 -11.16 -10.66 -2.87
N GLN A 54 -10.35 -9.75 -3.38
CA GLN A 54 -10.65 -8.32 -3.59
C GLN A 54 -11.10 -7.61 -2.29
N GLN A 55 -10.62 -8.08 -1.15
CA GLN A 55 -10.93 -7.52 0.18
C GLN A 55 -9.80 -7.81 1.16
N THR A 56 -9.79 -7.09 2.29
CA THR A 56 -8.90 -7.39 3.41
C THR A 56 -9.21 -8.76 4.02
N GLY A 57 -8.18 -9.40 4.58
CA GLY A 57 -8.29 -10.70 5.25
C GLY A 57 -7.94 -10.61 6.73
N ALA A 58 -7.25 -11.64 7.28
CA ALA A 58 -6.78 -11.64 8.66
C ALA A 58 -5.80 -10.48 8.94
N TRP A 59 -5.03 -10.07 7.96
CA TRP A 59 -4.26 -8.83 7.96
C TRP A 59 -5.17 -7.71 7.44
N ASP A 60 -5.39 -6.66 8.26
CA ASP A 60 -6.30 -5.57 7.92
C ASP A 60 -5.64 -4.55 7.00
N HIS A 61 -4.40 -4.13 7.30
CA HIS A 61 -3.66 -3.13 6.53
C HIS A 61 -2.14 -3.26 6.70
N ILE A 62 -1.42 -2.63 5.79
CA ILE A 62 -0.01 -2.24 5.99
C ILE A 62 0.05 -0.76 6.32
N ALA A 63 1.02 -0.34 7.13
CA ALA A 63 1.20 1.06 7.51
C ALA A 63 2.56 1.59 7.01
N ILE A 64 2.51 2.76 6.36
CA ILE A 64 3.67 3.49 5.85
C ILE A 64 3.83 4.76 6.69
N ASN A 65 4.97 4.88 7.39
CA ASN A 65 5.29 6.09 8.13
C ASN A 65 5.78 7.19 7.18
N VAL A 66 5.23 8.40 7.34
CA VAL A 66 5.59 9.58 6.56
C VAL A 66 6.06 10.72 7.47
N CYS A 67 6.88 11.61 6.93
CA CYS A 67 7.36 12.78 7.68
C CYS A 67 6.30 13.87 7.81
N ASP A 68 5.37 13.98 6.84
CA ASP A 68 4.33 14.99 6.79
C ASP A 68 3.02 14.35 6.28
N ILE A 69 2.07 14.14 7.20
CA ILE A 69 0.80 13.50 6.90
C ILE A 69 -0.13 14.37 6.07
N ASP A 70 -0.04 15.69 6.21
CA ASP A 70 -0.87 16.63 5.45
C ASP A 70 -0.42 16.69 3.99
N ALA A 71 0.90 16.72 3.75
CA ALA A 71 1.47 16.64 2.40
C ALA A 71 1.17 15.29 1.74
N ALA A 72 1.25 14.18 2.48
CA ALA A 72 0.89 12.87 1.96
C ALA A 72 -0.61 12.78 1.60
N PHE A 73 -1.48 13.36 2.43
CA PHE A 73 -2.92 13.41 2.16
C PHE A 73 -3.23 14.23 0.90
N GLU A 74 -2.61 15.41 0.76
CA GLU A 74 -2.76 16.26 -0.43
C GLU A 74 -2.29 15.51 -1.69
N TYR A 75 -1.12 14.86 -1.64
CA TYR A 75 -0.61 14.06 -2.76
C TYR A 75 -1.60 12.97 -3.19
N VAL A 76 -2.10 12.18 -2.24
CA VAL A 76 -3.03 11.08 -2.54
C VAL A 76 -4.33 11.59 -3.16
N THR A 77 -4.85 12.73 -2.70
CA THR A 77 -6.11 13.30 -3.19
C THR A 77 -5.99 14.00 -4.54
N SER A 78 -4.86 14.69 -4.78
CA SER A 78 -4.65 15.47 -6.02
C SER A 78 -4.04 14.65 -7.15
N GLU A 79 -3.03 13.81 -6.84
CA GLU A 79 -2.24 13.13 -7.85
C GLU A 79 -2.68 11.67 -8.10
N MET A 80 -3.33 11.02 -7.12
CA MET A 80 -3.71 9.63 -7.24
C MET A 80 -5.22 9.40 -7.48
N PRO A 81 -6.04 10.40 -7.66
CA PRO A 81 -7.48 10.54 -7.55
C PRO A 81 -8.16 9.45 -6.68
N LEU A 82 -7.62 9.23 -5.51
CA LEU A 82 -8.19 8.32 -4.51
C LEU A 82 -9.04 9.08 -3.49
N GLN A 83 -9.91 8.34 -2.80
CA GLN A 83 -10.72 8.88 -1.70
C GLN A 83 -10.20 8.30 -0.38
N PRO A 84 -9.20 8.95 0.27
CA PRO A 84 -8.72 8.52 1.57
C PRO A 84 -9.77 8.75 2.65
N THR A 85 -9.64 8.06 3.78
CA THR A 85 -10.35 8.44 5.00
C THR A 85 -9.87 9.83 5.46
N CYS A 86 -10.66 10.53 6.27
CA CYS A 86 -10.18 11.76 6.90
C CYS A 86 -8.94 11.49 7.74
N VAL A 87 -8.03 12.47 7.83
CA VAL A 87 -6.90 12.39 8.76
C VAL A 87 -7.42 12.36 10.19
N GLN A 88 -7.05 11.33 10.93
CA GLN A 88 -7.44 11.09 12.32
C GLN A 88 -6.23 11.20 13.24
N LYS A 89 -6.49 11.35 14.54
CA LYS A 89 -5.45 11.36 15.58
C LYS A 89 -5.82 10.35 16.67
N LEU A 90 -4.82 9.57 17.09
CA LEU A 90 -4.92 8.66 18.23
C LEU A 90 -3.84 8.99 19.26
N PRO A 91 -4.13 8.79 20.57
CA PRO A 91 -3.18 9.06 21.66
C PRO A 91 -2.21 7.87 21.86
N PHE A 92 -1.74 7.28 20.78
CA PHE A 92 -0.79 6.18 20.82
C PHE A 92 0.64 6.74 20.81
N PHE A 93 1.58 5.96 21.33
CA PHE A 93 2.98 6.35 21.49
C PHE A 93 3.14 7.57 22.43
N GLU A 94 4.31 8.20 22.41
CA GLU A 94 4.64 9.26 23.38
C GLU A 94 3.79 10.54 23.20
N ARG A 95 3.57 10.98 21.95
CA ARG A 95 2.88 12.24 21.65
C ARG A 95 1.66 12.10 20.76
N GLY A 96 1.34 10.88 20.39
CA GLY A 96 0.24 10.57 19.50
C GLY A 96 0.70 10.21 18.10
N VAL A 97 -0.25 9.77 17.29
CA VAL A 97 -0.07 9.45 15.86
C VAL A 97 -1.22 10.06 15.07
N ARG A 98 -0.92 10.61 13.89
CA ARG A 98 -1.94 11.00 12.89
C ARG A 98 -1.89 10.00 11.75
N PHE A 99 -3.04 9.68 11.18
CA PHE A 99 -3.12 8.70 10.11
C PHE A 99 -4.35 8.90 9.21
N PHE A 100 -4.27 8.38 8.00
CA PHE A 100 -5.39 8.13 7.10
C PHE A 100 -5.18 6.82 6.33
N VAL A 101 -6.23 6.30 5.73
CA VAL A 101 -6.20 5.02 4.98
C VAL A 101 -6.69 5.22 3.56
N ILE A 102 -6.02 4.58 2.61
CA ILE A 102 -6.46 4.43 1.22
C ILE A 102 -6.77 2.97 0.93
N THR A 103 -7.53 2.74 -0.15
CA THR A 103 -7.79 1.39 -0.67
C THR A 103 -7.03 1.20 -1.97
N GLY A 104 -6.26 0.14 -2.05
CA GLY A 104 -5.53 -0.25 -3.24
C GLY A 104 -6.38 -1.03 -4.25
N PRO A 105 -5.81 -1.36 -5.42
CA PRO A 105 -6.55 -1.95 -6.55
C PRO A 105 -7.13 -3.35 -6.27
N ASN A 106 -6.66 -4.04 -5.23
CA ASN A 106 -7.15 -5.37 -4.85
C ASN A 106 -8.07 -5.34 -3.61
N GLY A 107 -8.54 -4.15 -3.21
CA GLY A 107 -9.33 -3.96 -2.01
C GLY A 107 -8.50 -3.94 -0.71
N GLU A 108 -7.18 -4.04 -0.81
CA GLU A 108 -6.26 -3.95 0.31
C GLU A 108 -6.22 -2.54 0.89
N ARG A 109 -5.99 -2.44 2.19
CA ARG A 109 -5.88 -1.17 2.91
C ARG A 109 -4.42 -0.80 3.12
N VAL A 110 -4.09 0.45 2.81
CA VAL A 110 -2.78 1.05 3.07
C VAL A 110 -2.99 2.27 3.96
N GLU A 111 -2.43 2.23 5.16
CA GLU A 111 -2.40 3.34 6.09
C GLU A 111 -1.16 4.20 5.85
N PHE A 112 -1.33 5.51 5.86
CA PHE A 112 -0.24 6.46 6.04
C PHE A 112 -0.31 7.01 7.45
N ASN A 113 0.83 7.04 8.16
CA ASN A 113 0.86 7.58 9.51
C ASN A 113 2.08 8.48 9.75
N GLN A 114 1.93 9.35 10.75
CA GLN A 114 3.00 10.21 11.24
C GLN A 114 2.99 10.19 12.77
N TYR A 115 4.10 9.79 13.36
CA TYR A 115 4.30 9.94 14.80
C TYR A 115 4.54 11.41 15.14
N LEU A 116 3.94 11.91 16.24
CA LEU A 116 4.02 13.30 16.67
C LEU A 116 5.13 13.54 17.68
#